data_6432fe1ee6a0a27775f707a525b94375
#
_entry.id   6432fe1ee6a0a27775f707a525b94375
#
_cell.length_a   1.000
_cell.length_b   1.000
_cell.length_c   1.000
_cell.angle_alpha   90.00
_cell.angle_beta   90.00
_cell.angle_gamma   90.00
#
_symmetry.space_group_name_H-M   'P 1'
#
loop_
_entity.id
_entity.type
_entity.pdbx_description
1 polymer ?
#
loop_
_entity_poly.entity_id
_entity_poly.type
_entity_poly.pdbx_seq_one_letter_code
_entity_poly.pdbx_strand_id
1 'polypeptide(L)'
;PGGSNYYTFRGLNTSTSQRSSGTSSTYIDEINGALMGLFDVERIEVLRGPQGTLYGSNAIGGTIRYITNKPDSSSAYGKIRVGYGDKVKAGDPETSIEMMYNMPLSESLAVRAVYSQLVSPGIYKNIQTGKTVGEEDDSQLMITLGFNDGGKLTGSLRYINFNNKAFGILEPGQSKPGSADVYVEGCPQATSWFYNFDGDPTCSRLDAISSFAASEGVSGVLSNYDPKFSHALAADESEDITRETLVANIKYDFGLFDANLIISDRTVTDDSVTDWARIDMDDYVPAPLIVDGDEYYEETTELRLISKPGKFEWTIGYYNYKFNEEPNSISQTQYAMDQDWLEYVMLYAAGLGPDDYDATAYCPPFCEGHLGYPYFYYGSYTEYNEQEETSMYGQFDYNVNDKLTLTLGIRDYEIEDASKSYQYGIFFMGSTGCDGNDPSGTDCSELSGSESDTRMKYAASYRVNEDLTLYATQAAGYRPGGNQAPLPPFCSSDEAAQANFSRRFNSDEAETTEFGVKARGDNYTANVTYFDVDWDGIIIQVTPGCGWRYNFNGGKAETSGWEFDFTYAVNDSVSLDFAGSTMTAETSIDIASL
;
A
#
# COMPACT_ATOMS: atom_id res chain seq x y z
N PRO A 1 4.83 -10.68 -7.52
CA PRO A 1 4.97 -9.31 -7.09
C PRO A 1 4.48 -9.18 -5.65
N GLY A 2 5.38 -9.18 -4.70
CA GLY A 2 5.09 -9.07 -3.27
C GLY A 2 4.68 -7.67 -2.84
N GLY A 3 4.70 -6.72 -3.75
CA GLY A 3 4.29 -5.36 -3.53
C GLY A 3 2.80 -5.22 -3.23
N SER A 4 2.42 -4.13 -2.60
CA SER A 4 1.03 -3.79 -2.33
C SER A 4 0.22 -3.76 -3.62
N ASN A 5 -0.78 -4.62 -3.73
CA ASN A 5 -1.69 -4.61 -4.88
C ASN A 5 -2.63 -3.43 -4.76
N TYR A 6 -2.45 -2.41 -5.58
CA TYR A 6 -3.35 -1.28 -5.66
C TYR A 6 -4.44 -1.55 -6.69
N TYR A 7 -5.68 -1.47 -6.26
CA TYR A 7 -6.83 -1.59 -7.13
C TYR A 7 -7.49 -0.24 -7.34
N THR A 8 -7.76 0.10 -8.58
CA THR A 8 -8.46 1.33 -8.93
C THR A 8 -9.94 1.02 -9.17
N PHE A 9 -10.81 1.66 -8.42
CA PHE A 9 -12.25 1.60 -8.60
C PHE A 9 -12.76 2.96 -9.04
N ARG A 10 -13.48 3.02 -10.16
CA ARG A 10 -14.16 4.25 -10.65
C ARG A 10 -13.26 5.48 -10.74
N GLY A 11 -12.01 5.28 -11.12
CA GLY A 11 -11.03 6.38 -11.20
C GLY A 11 -10.41 6.79 -9.88
N LEU A 12 -10.88 6.27 -8.73
CA LEU A 12 -10.26 6.52 -7.44
C LEU A 12 -8.96 5.75 -7.35
N ASN A 13 -7.87 6.46 -7.47
CA ASN A 13 -6.51 5.96 -7.32
C ASN A 13 -5.67 6.98 -6.58
N THR A 14 -4.82 6.51 -5.71
CA THR A 14 -3.78 7.32 -5.11
C THR A 14 -2.45 6.67 -5.45
N SER A 15 -1.63 7.38 -6.21
CA SER A 15 -0.23 7.05 -6.35
C SER A 15 0.47 7.44 -5.05
N THR A 16 0.38 6.60 -4.04
CA THR A 16 1.03 6.88 -2.79
C THR A 16 2.29 6.07 -2.68
N SER A 17 3.39 6.74 -2.79
CA SER A 17 4.63 6.27 -2.25
C SER A 17 4.55 6.44 -0.73
N GLN A 18 4.74 5.36 -0.01
CA GLN A 18 4.93 5.32 1.44
C GLN A 18 3.74 5.73 2.33
N ARG A 19 3.22 4.78 3.10
CA ARG A 19 2.36 4.92 4.30
C ARG A 19 1.00 5.59 4.15
N SER A 20 0.56 6.02 2.99
CA SER A 20 -0.82 6.46 2.86
C SER A 20 -1.70 5.28 2.46
N SER A 21 -2.74 5.12 3.21
CA SER A 21 -3.79 4.13 2.98
C SER A 21 -4.33 4.16 1.55
N GLY A 22 -4.44 3.00 0.91
CA GLY A 22 -5.00 2.88 -0.44
C GLY A 22 -6.47 3.33 -0.52
N THR A 23 -6.95 3.55 -1.73
CA THR A 23 -8.38 3.84 -1.97
C THR A 23 -9.24 2.57 -1.99
N SER A 24 -8.63 1.41 -1.93
CA SER A 24 -9.29 0.10 -1.92
C SER A 24 -8.69 -0.81 -0.86
N SER A 25 -9.53 -1.62 -0.25
CA SER A 25 -9.11 -2.61 0.75
C SER A 25 -9.20 -4.03 0.20
N THR A 26 -8.32 -4.90 0.67
CA THR A 26 -8.35 -6.34 0.37
C THR A 26 -8.48 -7.14 1.64
N TYR A 27 -9.24 -8.22 1.57
CA TYR A 27 -9.50 -9.11 2.71
C TYR A 27 -9.27 -10.57 2.35
N ILE A 28 -8.68 -11.30 3.27
CA ILE A 28 -8.70 -12.76 3.28
C ILE A 28 -9.76 -13.18 4.30
N ASP A 29 -10.89 -13.69 3.81
CA ASP A 29 -12.10 -13.92 4.60
C ASP A 29 -12.55 -12.64 5.35
N GLU A 30 -12.24 -12.51 6.62
CA GLU A 30 -12.70 -11.42 7.50
C GLU A 30 -11.59 -10.44 7.92
N ILE A 31 -10.32 -10.68 7.56
CA ILE A 31 -9.19 -9.83 7.96
C ILE A 31 -8.57 -9.12 6.76
N ASN A 32 -8.06 -7.92 6.98
CA ASN A 32 -7.28 -7.22 5.98
C ASN A 32 -6.07 -8.06 5.55
N GLY A 33 -5.80 -8.14 4.26
CA GLY A 33 -4.68 -8.89 3.71
C GLY A 33 -4.85 -9.26 2.24
N ALA A 34 -3.78 -9.70 1.62
CA ALA A 34 -3.74 -10.17 0.24
C ALA A 34 -3.25 -11.62 0.17
N LEU A 35 -3.69 -12.36 -0.83
CA LEU A 35 -3.21 -13.69 -1.16
C LEU A 35 -2.13 -13.63 -2.24
N MET A 36 -1.12 -14.48 -2.13
CA MET A 36 -0.10 -14.69 -3.16
C MET A 36 -0.69 -15.23 -4.48
N GLY A 37 -1.76 -16.01 -4.40
CA GLY A 37 -2.39 -16.62 -5.56
C GLY A 37 -3.82 -17.10 -5.28
N LEU A 38 -4.47 -17.61 -6.32
CA LEU A 38 -5.86 -18.06 -6.26
C LEU A 38 -6.01 -19.58 -6.03
N PHE A 39 -4.93 -20.24 -5.64
CA PHE A 39 -4.99 -21.64 -5.30
C PHE A 39 -5.76 -21.82 -3.99
N ASP A 40 -6.73 -22.71 -3.98
CA ASP A 40 -7.59 -22.98 -2.82
C ASP A 40 -8.52 -21.82 -2.39
N VAL A 41 -8.79 -20.88 -3.26
CA VAL A 41 -9.84 -19.88 -3.10
C VAL A 41 -11.18 -20.47 -3.51
N GLU A 42 -12.21 -20.28 -2.68
CA GLU A 42 -13.59 -20.68 -2.98
C GLU A 42 -14.21 -19.71 -4.00
N ARG A 43 -14.09 -18.39 -3.73
CA ARG A 43 -14.57 -17.31 -4.58
C ARG A 43 -13.91 -15.99 -4.27
N ILE A 44 -13.99 -15.07 -5.20
CA ILE A 44 -13.59 -13.66 -5.02
C ILE A 44 -14.85 -12.80 -5.03
N GLU A 45 -14.99 -11.94 -4.07
CA GLU A 45 -16.07 -10.96 -3.99
C GLU A 45 -15.49 -9.56 -4.23
N VAL A 46 -16.03 -8.85 -5.22
CA VAL A 46 -15.64 -7.48 -5.55
C VAL A 46 -16.81 -6.56 -5.22
N LEU A 47 -16.64 -5.79 -4.16
CA LEU A 47 -17.62 -4.81 -3.69
C LEU A 47 -17.20 -3.44 -4.20
N ARG A 48 -17.89 -2.94 -5.21
CA ARG A 48 -17.63 -1.63 -5.81
C ARG A 48 -18.32 -0.53 -5.02
N GLY A 49 -17.74 0.66 -5.02
CA GLY A 49 -18.21 1.79 -4.23
C GLY A 49 -17.85 1.72 -2.74
N PRO A 50 -18.07 2.79 -1.97
CA PRO A 50 -17.67 2.88 -0.58
C PRO A 50 -18.29 1.79 0.27
N GLN A 51 -17.44 1.13 1.06
CA GLN A 51 -17.83 0.10 2.02
C GLN A 51 -17.52 0.52 3.47
N GLY A 52 -17.28 1.81 3.70
CA GLY A 52 -16.83 2.35 4.98
C GLY A 52 -17.69 1.99 6.17
N THR A 53 -19.00 1.81 6.00
CA THR A 53 -19.92 1.46 7.11
C THR A 53 -19.66 0.06 7.68
N LEU A 54 -19.34 -0.94 6.86
CA LEU A 54 -19.10 -2.32 7.32
C LEU A 54 -17.61 -2.69 7.39
N TYR A 55 -16.80 -2.15 6.50
CA TYR A 55 -15.38 -2.52 6.35
C TYR A 55 -14.41 -1.47 6.92
N GLY A 56 -14.91 -0.30 7.35
CA GLY A 56 -14.10 0.73 7.98
C GLY A 56 -13.27 1.56 7.02
N SER A 57 -12.13 1.99 7.50
CA SER A 57 -11.19 2.83 6.76
C SER A 57 -10.65 2.14 5.48
N ASN A 58 -10.14 2.96 4.55
CA ASN A 58 -9.50 2.50 3.30
C ASN A 58 -10.39 1.77 2.29
N ALA A 59 -11.71 1.78 2.48
CA ALA A 59 -12.69 1.19 1.58
C ALA A 59 -13.51 2.26 0.83
N ILE A 60 -12.86 3.33 0.35
CA ILE A 60 -13.53 4.46 -0.30
C ILE A 60 -13.94 4.16 -1.74
N GLY A 61 -13.14 3.44 -2.49
CA GLY A 61 -13.43 3.05 -3.87
C GLY A 61 -14.07 1.67 -3.98
N GLY A 62 -13.73 0.77 -3.07
CA GLY A 62 -14.23 -0.59 -3.07
C GLY A 62 -13.40 -1.55 -2.20
N THR A 63 -13.88 -2.79 -2.15
CA THR A 63 -13.27 -3.86 -1.37
C THR A 63 -13.21 -5.14 -2.18
N ILE A 64 -12.07 -5.84 -2.14
CA ILE A 64 -11.90 -7.17 -2.72
C ILE A 64 -11.76 -8.16 -1.57
N ARG A 65 -12.58 -9.22 -1.58
CA ARG A 65 -12.53 -10.27 -0.59
C ARG A 65 -12.18 -11.60 -1.25
N TYR A 66 -11.15 -12.25 -0.76
CA TYR A 66 -10.79 -13.62 -1.10
C TYR A 66 -11.40 -14.54 -0.06
N ILE A 67 -12.42 -15.29 -0.44
CA ILE A 67 -13.06 -16.27 0.43
C ILE A 67 -12.37 -17.60 0.23
N THR A 68 -11.73 -18.12 1.28
CA THR A 68 -10.96 -19.35 1.22
C THR A 68 -11.81 -20.58 1.49
N ASN A 69 -11.40 -21.73 0.95
CA ASN A 69 -12.05 -22.99 1.29
C ASN A 69 -11.85 -23.32 2.77
N LYS A 70 -12.92 -23.76 3.43
CA LYS A 70 -12.89 -24.13 4.85
C LYS A 70 -12.42 -25.57 5.04
N PRO A 71 -11.83 -25.90 6.22
CA PRO A 71 -11.57 -27.29 6.60
C PRO A 71 -12.85 -28.14 6.58
N ASP A 72 -12.75 -29.34 6.00
CA ASP A 72 -13.85 -30.29 5.85
C ASP A 72 -13.61 -31.50 6.76
N SER A 73 -14.52 -31.74 7.70
CA SER A 73 -14.46 -32.86 8.63
C SER A 73 -14.97 -34.18 8.03
N SER A 74 -15.49 -34.19 6.82
CA SER A 74 -16.08 -35.37 6.20
C SER A 74 -15.08 -36.27 5.47
N SER A 75 -14.01 -35.70 4.88
CA SER A 75 -13.09 -36.45 4.04
C SER A 75 -11.66 -35.90 4.03
N ALA A 76 -10.69 -36.81 3.87
CA ALA A 76 -9.29 -36.44 3.64
C ALA A 76 -9.02 -36.38 2.14
N TYR A 77 -8.45 -35.27 1.66
CA TYR A 77 -8.05 -35.12 0.28
C TYR A 77 -6.98 -34.05 0.13
N GLY A 78 -6.26 -34.09 -0.98
CA GLY A 78 -5.24 -33.14 -1.30
C GLY A 78 -5.21 -32.78 -2.77
N LYS A 79 -4.57 -31.67 -3.07
CA LYS A 79 -4.37 -31.16 -4.42
C LYS A 79 -2.95 -30.61 -4.54
N ILE A 80 -2.29 -30.91 -5.65
CA ILE A 80 -0.97 -30.37 -5.99
C ILE A 80 -1.06 -29.77 -7.39
N ARG A 81 -0.49 -28.60 -7.56
CA ARG A 81 -0.26 -27.96 -8.85
C ARG A 81 1.22 -27.62 -8.94
N VAL A 82 1.84 -27.92 -10.07
CA VAL A 82 3.23 -27.55 -10.37
C VAL A 82 3.22 -26.77 -11.67
N GLY A 83 3.86 -25.63 -11.66
CA GLY A 83 4.05 -24.76 -12.82
C GLY A 83 5.53 -24.73 -13.21
N TYR A 84 5.76 -24.69 -14.51
CA TYR A 84 7.07 -24.47 -15.10
C TYR A 84 6.90 -23.56 -16.32
N GLY A 85 7.63 -22.47 -16.35
CA GLY A 85 7.55 -21.48 -17.41
C GLY A 85 8.97 -21.07 -17.86
N ASP A 86 9.09 -20.74 -19.13
CA ASP A 86 10.34 -20.17 -19.68
C ASP A 86 10.09 -18.67 -19.93
N LYS A 87 10.86 -17.82 -19.25
CA LYS A 87 10.82 -16.38 -19.48
C LYS A 87 11.86 -15.99 -20.51
N VAL A 88 11.44 -15.23 -21.52
CA VAL A 88 12.36 -14.71 -22.55
C VAL A 88 13.46 -13.88 -21.90
N LYS A 89 14.73 -14.22 -22.18
CA LYS A 89 15.95 -13.61 -21.63
C LYS A 89 16.25 -13.90 -20.16
N ALA A 90 15.45 -14.67 -19.45
CA ALA A 90 15.86 -15.22 -18.16
C ALA A 90 16.91 -16.34 -18.36
N GLY A 91 17.82 -16.45 -17.40
CA GLY A 91 18.78 -17.55 -17.40
C GLY A 91 18.18 -18.86 -16.88
N ASP A 92 17.18 -18.75 -16.02
CA ASP A 92 16.52 -19.84 -15.32
C ASP A 92 15.01 -19.85 -15.59
N PRO A 93 14.33 -20.98 -15.43
CA PRO A 93 12.89 -21.09 -15.60
C PRO A 93 12.13 -20.48 -14.41
N GLU A 94 10.94 -19.97 -14.69
CA GLU A 94 9.95 -19.71 -13.66
C GLU A 94 9.37 -21.04 -13.15
N THR A 95 9.30 -21.19 -11.85
CA THR A 95 8.74 -22.39 -11.23
C THR A 95 7.70 -22.05 -10.17
N SER A 96 6.65 -22.83 -10.09
CA SER A 96 5.66 -22.72 -9.01
C SER A 96 5.26 -24.07 -8.49
N ILE A 97 4.98 -24.11 -7.20
CA ILE A 97 4.39 -25.26 -6.54
C ILE A 97 3.27 -24.78 -5.62
N GLU A 98 2.12 -25.42 -5.75
CA GLU A 98 0.96 -25.13 -4.92
C GLU A 98 0.42 -26.47 -4.38
N MET A 99 0.25 -26.58 -3.09
CA MET A 99 -0.18 -27.80 -2.41
C MET A 99 -1.29 -27.48 -1.41
N MET A 100 -2.27 -28.36 -1.34
CA MET A 100 -3.30 -28.31 -0.32
C MET A 100 -3.56 -29.71 0.20
N TYR A 101 -3.75 -29.81 1.51
CA TYR A 101 -4.20 -31.02 2.15
C TYR A 101 -5.25 -30.73 3.21
N ASN A 102 -6.38 -31.43 3.13
CA ASN A 102 -7.47 -31.40 4.10
C ASN A 102 -7.48 -32.70 4.88
N MET A 103 -7.48 -32.62 6.21
CA MET A 103 -7.43 -33.79 7.12
C MET A 103 -8.51 -33.68 8.19
N PRO A 104 -9.54 -34.52 8.17
CA PRO A 104 -10.45 -34.71 9.29
C PRO A 104 -9.71 -35.24 10.51
N LEU A 105 -9.91 -34.61 11.67
CA LEU A 105 -9.41 -35.11 12.95
C LEU A 105 -10.51 -35.80 13.77
N SER A 106 -11.75 -35.33 13.60
CA SER A 106 -12.98 -35.92 14.15
C SER A 106 -14.18 -35.49 13.32
N GLU A 107 -15.38 -35.90 13.70
CA GLU A 107 -16.63 -35.43 13.06
C GLU A 107 -16.83 -33.91 13.15
N SER A 108 -16.21 -33.27 14.15
CA SER A 108 -16.34 -31.85 14.44
C SER A 108 -15.08 -31.02 14.22
N LEU A 109 -13.97 -31.65 13.83
CA LEU A 109 -12.68 -30.99 13.77
C LEU A 109 -11.90 -31.42 12.52
N ALA A 110 -11.38 -30.46 11.79
CA ALA A 110 -10.51 -30.71 10.64
C ALA A 110 -9.39 -29.68 10.54
N VAL A 111 -8.28 -30.07 9.92
CA VAL A 111 -7.17 -29.20 9.56
C VAL A 111 -7.09 -29.11 8.04
N ARG A 112 -6.84 -27.89 7.55
CA ARG A 112 -6.53 -27.64 6.16
C ARG A 112 -5.24 -26.87 6.07
N ALA A 113 -4.24 -27.41 5.36
CA ALA A 113 -2.97 -26.77 5.09
C ALA A 113 -2.86 -26.44 3.60
N VAL A 114 -2.44 -25.22 3.30
CA VAL A 114 -2.20 -24.72 1.95
C VAL A 114 -0.80 -24.13 1.90
N TYR A 115 -0.01 -24.53 0.91
CA TYR A 115 1.29 -23.95 0.64
C TYR A 115 1.37 -23.55 -0.83
N SER A 116 1.91 -22.38 -1.08
CA SER A 116 2.18 -21.88 -2.42
C SER A 116 3.57 -21.27 -2.45
N GLN A 117 4.32 -21.52 -3.52
CA GLN A 117 5.59 -20.86 -3.81
C GLN A 117 5.67 -20.56 -5.30
N LEU A 118 6.15 -19.36 -5.61
CA LEU A 118 6.48 -18.90 -6.95
C LEU A 118 7.91 -18.39 -6.95
N VAL A 119 8.79 -19.00 -7.73
CA VAL A 119 10.13 -18.48 -8.01
C VAL A 119 10.15 -17.98 -9.42
N SER A 120 10.32 -16.67 -9.57
CA SER A 120 10.33 -15.96 -10.83
C SER A 120 11.74 -15.43 -11.09
N PRO A 121 12.45 -15.95 -12.12
CA PRO A 121 13.78 -15.51 -12.40
C PRO A 121 13.80 -14.08 -12.93
N GLY A 122 14.85 -13.34 -12.61
CA GLY A 122 15.12 -12.04 -13.17
C GLY A 122 15.29 -12.09 -14.69
N ILE A 123 14.80 -11.05 -15.33
CA ILE A 123 14.92 -10.89 -16.81
C ILE A 123 15.79 -9.70 -17.20
N TYR A 124 16.17 -8.89 -16.24
CA TYR A 124 16.98 -7.72 -16.46
C TYR A 124 18.44 -8.01 -16.13
N LYS A 125 19.33 -7.36 -16.80
CA LYS A 125 20.76 -7.47 -16.55
C LYS A 125 21.30 -6.17 -15.97
N ASN A 126 21.86 -6.25 -14.77
CA ASN A 126 22.68 -5.16 -14.26
C ASN A 126 24.02 -5.17 -15.05
N ILE A 127 24.22 -4.16 -15.88
CA ILE A 127 25.40 -4.10 -16.77
C ILE A 127 26.68 -3.79 -16.00
N GLN A 128 26.59 -3.20 -14.82
CA GLN A 128 27.72 -2.88 -13.96
C GLN A 128 28.23 -4.13 -13.23
N THR A 129 27.36 -4.86 -12.58
CA THR A 129 27.75 -6.07 -11.83
C THR A 129 27.74 -7.34 -12.68
N GLY A 130 27.10 -7.30 -13.86
CA GLY A 130 26.90 -8.46 -14.72
C GLY A 130 25.87 -9.46 -14.21
N LYS A 131 25.22 -9.19 -13.08
CA LYS A 131 24.20 -10.06 -12.49
C LYS A 131 22.84 -9.91 -13.19
N THR A 132 22.03 -10.96 -13.12
CA THR A 132 20.61 -10.88 -13.48
C THR A 132 19.86 -10.34 -12.28
N VAL A 133 18.92 -9.42 -12.51
CA VAL A 133 18.10 -8.77 -11.48
C VAL A 133 16.63 -8.86 -11.84
N GLY A 134 15.75 -8.62 -10.85
CA GLY A 134 14.31 -8.80 -10.97
C GLY A 134 13.87 -10.24 -10.66
N GLU A 135 14.66 -10.95 -9.85
CA GLU A 135 14.27 -12.25 -9.29
C GLU A 135 13.30 -12.03 -8.10
N GLU A 136 12.27 -12.86 -8.04
CA GLU A 136 11.31 -12.89 -6.95
C GLU A 136 11.14 -14.34 -6.46
N ASP A 137 11.14 -14.53 -5.14
CA ASP A 137 10.78 -15.79 -4.46
C ASP A 137 9.69 -15.50 -3.46
N ASP A 138 8.45 -15.77 -3.87
CA ASP A 138 7.27 -15.60 -3.06
C ASP A 138 6.81 -16.93 -2.48
N SER A 139 6.55 -16.99 -1.18
CA SER A 139 5.95 -18.16 -0.58
C SER A 139 4.86 -17.82 0.44
N GLN A 140 3.85 -18.66 0.53
CA GLN A 140 2.77 -18.54 1.49
C GLN A 140 2.39 -19.89 2.07
N LEU A 141 2.35 -19.96 3.39
CA LEU A 141 1.80 -21.08 4.14
C LEU A 141 0.56 -20.64 4.90
N MET A 142 -0.53 -21.36 4.75
CA MET A 142 -1.77 -21.15 5.50
C MET A 142 -2.21 -22.47 6.14
N ILE A 143 -2.36 -22.47 7.47
CA ILE A 143 -2.86 -23.63 8.21
C ILE A 143 -4.12 -23.21 8.96
N THR A 144 -5.22 -23.87 8.69
CA THR A 144 -6.52 -23.59 9.33
C THR A 144 -7.01 -24.82 10.09
N LEU A 145 -7.23 -24.67 11.38
CA LEU A 145 -7.98 -25.60 12.21
C LEU A 145 -9.43 -25.15 12.25
N GLY A 146 -10.33 -25.89 11.67
CA GLY A 146 -11.78 -25.62 11.69
C GLY A 146 -12.51 -26.52 12.66
N PHE A 147 -13.47 -25.99 13.38
CA PHE A 147 -14.33 -26.74 14.29
C PHE A 147 -15.80 -26.41 14.08
N ASN A 148 -16.65 -27.42 14.23
CA ASN A 148 -18.09 -27.32 14.17
C ASN A 148 -18.68 -28.41 15.05
N ASP A 149 -19.29 -28.04 16.16
CA ASP A 149 -19.89 -28.98 17.12
C ASP A 149 -21.17 -29.65 16.61
N GLY A 150 -21.59 -29.35 15.38
CA GLY A 150 -22.87 -29.79 14.80
C GLY A 150 -24.07 -29.08 15.40
N GLY A 151 -23.86 -28.08 16.25
CA GLY A 151 -24.87 -27.31 16.96
C GLY A 151 -24.68 -25.81 16.82
N LYS A 152 -24.38 -25.18 17.94
CA LYS A 152 -24.37 -23.71 18.04
C LYS A 152 -23.00 -23.08 17.84
N LEU A 153 -21.92 -23.80 18.08
CA LEU A 153 -20.57 -23.30 18.07
C LEU A 153 -19.83 -23.74 16.81
N THR A 154 -19.35 -22.77 16.03
CA THR A 154 -18.48 -22.99 14.88
C THR A 154 -17.33 -22.01 14.92
N GLY A 155 -16.21 -22.34 14.28
CA GLY A 155 -15.12 -21.37 14.18
C GLY A 155 -13.86 -21.96 13.56
N SER A 156 -12.81 -21.14 13.56
CA SER A 156 -11.50 -21.53 13.08
C SER A 156 -10.38 -20.79 13.79
N LEU A 157 -9.23 -21.45 13.86
CA LEU A 157 -7.95 -20.83 14.19
C LEU A 157 -7.04 -21.00 12.97
N ARG A 158 -6.49 -19.89 12.48
CA ARG A 158 -5.67 -19.86 11.26
C ARG A 158 -4.33 -19.19 11.52
N TYR A 159 -3.28 -19.80 11.01
CA TYR A 159 -1.96 -19.22 10.89
C TYR A 159 -1.65 -18.99 9.40
N ILE A 160 -1.16 -17.81 9.10
CA ILE A 160 -0.70 -17.42 7.76
C ILE A 160 0.73 -16.91 7.89
N ASN A 161 1.65 -17.46 7.11
CA ASN A 161 2.98 -16.93 6.94
C ASN A 161 3.18 -16.64 5.45
N PHE A 162 3.58 -15.41 5.15
CA PHE A 162 3.90 -14.96 3.81
C PHE A 162 5.33 -14.42 3.82
N ASN A 163 6.13 -14.86 2.84
CA ASN A 163 7.47 -14.35 2.62
C ASN A 163 7.60 -13.90 1.16
N ASN A 164 8.13 -12.74 0.96
CA ASN A 164 8.51 -12.21 -0.34
C ASN A 164 9.98 -11.81 -0.29
N LYS A 165 10.75 -12.31 -1.25
CA LYS A 165 12.14 -11.93 -1.45
C LYS A 165 12.32 -11.48 -2.88
N ALA A 166 12.73 -10.24 -3.06
CA ALA A 166 13.00 -9.68 -4.37
C ALA A 166 14.45 -9.17 -4.45
N PHE A 167 15.11 -9.41 -5.58
CA PHE A 167 16.45 -8.92 -5.87
C PHE A 167 16.40 -8.02 -7.09
N GLY A 168 16.97 -6.82 -6.96
CA GLY A 168 16.91 -5.82 -8.01
C GLY A 168 15.49 -5.32 -8.18
N ILE A 169 14.98 -4.64 -7.15
CA ILE A 169 13.65 -4.02 -7.16
C ILE A 169 13.62 -3.01 -8.29
N LEU A 170 12.81 -3.32 -9.28
CA LEU A 170 12.76 -2.51 -10.47
C LEU A 170 11.45 -1.76 -10.53
N GLU A 171 11.53 -0.48 -10.46
CA GLU A 171 10.55 0.36 -11.13
C GLU A 171 10.92 0.42 -12.63
N PRO A 172 10.34 -0.45 -13.49
CA PRO A 172 10.64 -0.45 -14.90
C PRO A 172 10.20 0.88 -15.49
N GLY A 173 11.12 1.66 -15.96
CA GLY A 173 10.84 2.90 -16.65
C GLY A 173 11.48 4.17 -16.08
N GLN A 174 12.08 4.14 -14.90
CA GLN A 174 12.81 5.31 -14.38
C GLN A 174 14.26 5.39 -14.86
N SER A 175 14.89 4.28 -15.22
CA SER A 175 16.16 4.30 -15.89
C SER A 175 15.96 4.28 -17.41
N LYS A 176 15.72 5.42 -18.01
CA LYS A 176 15.86 5.59 -19.47
C LYS A 176 17.31 5.97 -19.77
N PRO A 177 18.12 5.08 -20.29
CA PRO A 177 19.50 5.39 -20.60
C PRO A 177 19.68 6.38 -21.75
N GLY A 178 18.71 6.52 -22.60
CA GLY A 178 18.74 7.54 -23.63
C GLY A 178 18.73 8.98 -23.11
N SER A 179 18.44 9.19 -21.83
CA SER A 179 18.57 10.50 -21.19
C SER A 179 19.96 10.72 -20.58
N ALA A 180 20.70 9.67 -20.29
CA ALA A 180 22.09 9.78 -19.80
C ALA A 180 23.07 10.23 -20.90
N ASP A 181 22.79 9.89 -22.15
CA ASP A 181 23.60 10.30 -23.30
C ASP A 181 23.26 11.69 -23.87
N VAL A 182 22.21 12.34 -23.36
CA VAL A 182 21.80 13.67 -23.82
C VAL A 182 22.33 14.72 -22.86
N TYR A 183 23.49 15.26 -23.18
CA TYR A 183 23.95 16.54 -22.65
C TYR A 183 22.94 17.61 -23.06
N VAL A 184 22.18 18.13 -22.11
CA VAL A 184 21.28 19.25 -22.31
C VAL A 184 22.08 20.53 -22.01
N GLU A 185 22.49 21.21 -23.08
CA GLU A 185 23.19 22.48 -22.97
C GLU A 185 22.30 23.48 -22.21
N GLY A 186 22.75 23.93 -21.04
CA GLY A 186 22.03 24.88 -20.20
C GLY A 186 21.46 24.32 -18.90
N CYS A 187 21.58 23.02 -18.65
CA CYS A 187 21.27 22.51 -17.31
C CYS A 187 22.37 22.93 -16.32
N PRO A 188 22.05 23.62 -15.21
CA PRO A 188 23.04 24.02 -14.22
C PRO A 188 23.70 22.78 -13.62
N GLN A 189 25.03 22.86 -13.49
CA GLN A 189 25.82 21.76 -12.95
C GLN A 189 25.39 21.44 -11.51
N ALA A 190 25.26 20.17 -11.23
CA ALA A 190 25.30 19.55 -9.89
C ALA A 190 24.31 20.02 -8.81
N THR A 191 23.81 21.25 -8.86
CA THR A 191 22.92 21.80 -7.84
C THR A 191 21.52 21.20 -7.82
N SER A 192 21.16 20.48 -8.86
CA SER A 192 19.84 19.84 -9.00
C SER A 192 19.84 18.36 -8.63
N TRP A 193 20.84 17.90 -7.92
CA TRP A 193 20.99 16.48 -7.58
C TRP A 193 19.81 15.92 -6.81
N PHE A 194 19.26 16.72 -5.93
CA PHE A 194 18.08 16.30 -5.19
C PHE A 194 16.78 16.75 -5.86
N TYR A 195 16.79 17.92 -6.51
CA TYR A 195 15.57 18.49 -7.11
C TYR A 195 15.96 19.68 -8.01
N ASN A 196 15.06 20.10 -8.83
CA ASN A 196 15.16 21.29 -9.67
C ASN A 196 15.23 22.57 -8.80
N PHE A 197 16.33 22.79 -8.10
CA PHE A 197 16.48 23.90 -7.15
C PHE A 197 16.42 25.29 -7.78
N ASP A 198 16.62 25.39 -9.10
CA ASP A 198 16.56 26.64 -9.83
C ASP A 198 15.24 26.87 -10.59
N GLY A 199 14.29 25.91 -10.44
CA GLY A 199 12.96 26.04 -11.05
C GLY A 199 12.93 25.91 -12.56
N ASP A 200 14.00 25.40 -13.21
CA ASP A 200 13.99 25.16 -14.64
C ASP A 200 13.27 23.85 -14.99
N PRO A 201 12.06 23.90 -15.56
CA PRO A 201 11.28 22.71 -15.88
C PRO A 201 11.86 21.88 -17.04
N THR A 202 12.94 22.33 -17.66
CA THR A 202 13.52 21.67 -18.82
C THR A 202 14.62 20.68 -18.47
N CYS A 203 15.15 20.73 -17.24
CA CYS A 203 16.19 19.82 -16.76
C CYS A 203 15.58 18.71 -15.91
N SER A 204 15.67 17.47 -16.36
CA SER A 204 15.36 16.33 -15.53
C SER A 204 16.53 15.98 -14.58
N ARG A 205 16.25 15.25 -13.51
CA ARG A 205 17.30 14.73 -12.60
C ARG A 205 18.39 13.96 -13.33
N LEU A 206 18.01 13.14 -14.32
CA LEU A 206 18.94 12.38 -15.16
C LEU A 206 19.79 13.29 -16.04
N ASP A 207 19.23 14.40 -16.54
CA ASP A 207 19.95 15.37 -17.34
C ASP A 207 21.03 16.10 -16.51
N ALA A 208 20.70 16.41 -15.25
CA ALA A 208 21.64 17.06 -14.34
C ALA A 208 22.83 16.13 -13.99
N ILE A 209 22.57 14.87 -13.69
CA ILE A 209 23.60 13.86 -13.39
C ILE A 209 24.48 13.63 -14.64
N SER A 210 23.88 13.52 -15.81
CA SER A 210 24.62 13.34 -17.07
C SER A 210 25.48 14.55 -17.41
N SER A 211 25.00 15.76 -17.13
CA SER A 211 25.75 17.00 -17.32
C SER A 211 26.94 17.10 -16.37
N PHE A 212 26.77 16.68 -15.11
CA PHE A 212 27.86 16.61 -14.14
C PHE A 212 28.92 15.58 -14.58
N ALA A 213 28.53 14.36 -14.89
CA ALA A 213 29.43 13.33 -15.36
C ALA A 213 30.24 13.77 -16.59
N ALA A 214 29.59 14.45 -17.56
CA ALA A 214 30.25 14.99 -18.74
C ALA A 214 31.23 16.12 -18.42
N SER A 215 30.94 16.97 -17.42
CA SER A 215 31.83 18.05 -17.00
C SER A 215 33.10 17.54 -16.32
N GLU A 216 33.02 16.41 -15.63
CA GLU A 216 34.17 15.74 -14.99
C GLU A 216 34.94 14.82 -15.95
N GLY A 217 34.54 14.76 -17.22
CA GLY A 217 35.21 13.93 -18.23
C GLY A 217 34.85 12.44 -18.16
N VAL A 218 33.85 12.11 -17.39
CA VAL A 218 33.30 10.75 -17.34
C VAL A 218 32.43 10.55 -18.57
N SER A 219 33.01 9.92 -19.59
CA SER A 219 32.28 9.50 -20.78
C SER A 219 31.58 8.19 -20.43
N GLY A 220 30.47 8.31 -19.90
CA GLY A 220 29.76 7.18 -19.45
C GLY A 220 29.22 6.38 -20.57
N VAL A 221 29.39 5.53 -20.77
CA VAL A 221 28.89 4.76 -21.06
C VAL A 221 28.20 3.59 -21.23
N LEU A 222 27.14 3.43 -21.45
CA LEU A 222 26.18 2.35 -21.64
C LEU A 222 26.24 1.77 -23.08
N SER A 223 27.43 1.43 -23.56
CA SER A 223 27.64 0.92 -24.92
C SER A 223 26.96 -0.44 -25.19
N ASN A 224 26.53 -1.15 -24.15
CA ASN A 224 25.84 -2.45 -24.24
C ASN A 224 24.45 -2.46 -23.64
N TYR A 225 23.84 -1.30 -23.52
CA TYR A 225 22.55 -1.16 -22.86
C TYR A 225 21.36 -1.54 -23.78
N ASP A 226 20.54 -2.45 -23.34
CA ASP A 226 19.23 -2.76 -23.94
C ASP A 226 18.14 -2.07 -23.10
N PRO A 227 17.49 -0.99 -23.59
CA PRO A 227 16.54 -0.21 -22.79
C PRO A 227 15.33 -0.99 -22.28
N LYS A 228 15.16 -2.23 -22.74
CA LYS A 228 14.07 -3.09 -22.30
C LYS A 228 14.48 -4.07 -21.20
N PHE A 229 15.77 -4.41 -21.11
CA PHE A 229 16.23 -5.54 -20.31
C PHE A 229 17.57 -5.29 -19.62
N SER A 230 18.03 -4.03 -19.54
CA SER A 230 19.26 -3.69 -18.85
C SER A 230 19.03 -2.60 -17.82
N HIS A 231 19.78 -2.67 -16.75
CA HIS A 231 19.86 -1.67 -15.70
C HIS A 231 21.32 -1.40 -15.37
N ALA A 232 21.60 -0.24 -14.79
CA ALA A 232 22.88 0.09 -14.19
C ALA A 232 22.62 0.46 -12.72
N LEU A 233 22.99 -0.43 -11.82
CA LEU A 233 22.89 -0.25 -10.38
C LEU A 233 24.27 -0.37 -9.76
N ALA A 234 24.65 0.58 -8.94
CA ALA A 234 25.91 0.55 -8.21
C ALA A 234 25.88 -0.49 -7.06
N ALA A 235 24.73 -0.76 -6.51
CA ALA A 235 24.51 -1.75 -5.47
C ALA A 235 23.45 -2.78 -5.89
N ASP A 236 23.49 -3.95 -5.24
CA ASP A 236 22.46 -4.97 -5.40
C ASP A 236 21.25 -4.55 -4.55
N GLU A 237 20.15 -4.18 -5.18
CA GLU A 237 18.88 -3.94 -4.49
C GLU A 237 18.28 -5.24 -3.96
N SER A 238 17.59 -5.17 -2.85
CA SER A 238 16.86 -6.31 -2.28
C SER A 238 15.67 -5.85 -1.45
N GLU A 239 14.65 -6.69 -1.38
CA GLU A 239 13.52 -6.57 -0.45
C GLU A 239 13.26 -7.94 0.15
N ASP A 240 13.10 -8.01 1.46
CA ASP A 240 12.72 -9.22 2.20
C ASP A 240 11.57 -8.87 3.14
N ILE A 241 10.35 -9.25 2.76
CA ILE A 241 9.15 -9.00 3.55
C ILE A 241 8.63 -10.31 4.12
N THR A 242 8.49 -10.35 5.43
CA THR A 242 7.82 -11.45 6.13
C THR A 242 6.57 -10.95 6.83
N ARG A 243 5.44 -11.65 6.64
CA ARG A 243 4.18 -11.36 7.35
C ARG A 243 3.67 -12.63 8.01
N GLU A 244 3.55 -12.59 9.31
CA GLU A 244 2.96 -13.66 10.12
C GLU A 244 1.63 -13.19 10.68
N THR A 245 0.59 -13.98 10.52
CA THR A 245 -0.75 -13.60 10.98
C THR A 245 -1.42 -14.80 11.68
N LEU A 246 -1.92 -14.58 12.88
CA LEU A 246 -2.76 -15.51 13.61
C LEU A 246 -4.19 -14.98 13.68
N VAL A 247 -5.17 -15.78 13.30
CA VAL A 247 -6.58 -15.37 13.26
C VAL A 247 -7.45 -16.37 13.98
N ALA A 248 -8.24 -15.90 14.94
CA ALA A 248 -9.33 -16.66 15.54
C ALA A 248 -10.68 -16.09 15.06
N ASN A 249 -11.55 -16.95 14.54
CA ASN A 249 -12.92 -16.61 14.18
C ASN A 249 -13.86 -17.58 14.90
N ILE A 250 -14.72 -17.07 15.77
CA ILE A 250 -15.62 -17.86 16.63
C ILE A 250 -17.03 -17.37 16.44
N LYS A 251 -17.92 -18.25 16.01
CA LYS A 251 -19.34 -17.96 15.80
C LYS A 251 -20.20 -18.80 16.72
N TYR A 252 -21.15 -18.14 17.40
CA TYR A 252 -22.11 -18.78 18.28
C TYR A 252 -23.54 -18.40 17.93
N ASP A 253 -24.40 -19.41 17.71
CA ASP A 253 -25.83 -19.25 17.44
C ASP A 253 -26.65 -19.17 18.75
N PHE A 254 -27.14 -17.98 19.09
CA PHE A 254 -28.03 -17.74 20.23
C PHE A 254 -29.49 -18.06 19.91
N GLY A 255 -29.82 -18.48 18.71
CA GLY A 255 -31.19 -18.77 18.25
C GLY A 255 -31.91 -17.55 17.67
N LEU A 256 -31.87 -16.41 18.34
CA LEU A 256 -32.43 -15.14 17.86
C LEU A 256 -31.45 -14.34 16.99
N PHE A 257 -30.18 -14.48 17.23
CA PHE A 257 -29.06 -13.86 16.49
C PHE A 257 -27.82 -14.73 16.57
N ASP A 258 -26.88 -14.49 15.69
CA ASP A 258 -25.53 -15.03 15.74
C ASP A 258 -24.57 -14.00 16.32
N ALA A 259 -23.65 -14.40 17.17
CA ALA A 259 -22.49 -13.61 17.54
C ALA A 259 -21.25 -14.16 16.83
N ASN A 260 -20.47 -13.27 16.22
CA ASN A 260 -19.20 -13.60 15.58
C ASN A 260 -18.08 -12.76 16.18
N LEU A 261 -17.08 -13.42 16.78
CA LEU A 261 -15.88 -12.79 17.33
C LEU A 261 -14.70 -13.12 16.42
N ILE A 262 -14.03 -12.08 15.96
CA ILE A 262 -12.84 -12.16 15.14
C ILE A 262 -11.70 -11.48 15.90
N ILE A 263 -10.59 -12.16 16.05
CA ILE A 263 -9.37 -11.62 16.64
C ILE A 263 -8.23 -11.96 15.68
N SER A 264 -7.41 -10.99 15.34
CA SER A 264 -6.19 -11.23 14.59
C SER A 264 -5.01 -10.48 15.20
N ASP A 265 -3.86 -11.11 15.09
CA ASP A 265 -2.56 -10.59 15.45
C ASP A 265 -1.63 -10.79 14.26
N ARG A 266 -0.93 -9.73 13.85
CA ARG A 266 -0.02 -9.76 12.71
C ARG A 266 1.28 -9.07 13.04
N THR A 267 2.38 -9.72 12.69
CA THR A 267 3.73 -9.14 12.66
C THR A 267 4.17 -9.01 11.21
N VAL A 268 4.76 -7.88 10.88
CA VAL A 268 5.38 -7.63 9.58
C VAL A 268 6.80 -7.16 9.80
N THR A 269 7.73 -7.81 9.12
CA THR A 269 9.12 -7.38 9.01
C THR A 269 9.37 -7.03 7.55
N ASP A 270 9.92 -5.86 7.28
CA ASP A 270 10.23 -5.36 5.94
C ASP A 270 11.66 -4.82 5.95
N ASP A 271 12.57 -5.55 5.31
CA ASP A 271 13.95 -5.16 5.14
C ASP A 271 14.21 -4.87 3.67
N SER A 272 14.63 -3.66 3.34
CA SER A 272 14.92 -3.29 1.97
C SER A 272 16.22 -2.52 1.80
N VAL A 273 16.83 -2.71 0.63
CA VAL A 273 18.01 -1.98 0.16
C VAL A 273 17.73 -1.48 -1.24
N THR A 274 17.72 -0.18 -1.44
CA THR A 274 17.42 0.45 -2.72
C THR A 274 18.56 1.37 -3.18
N ASP A 275 18.96 1.25 -4.43
CA ASP A 275 19.90 2.15 -5.08
C ASP A 275 19.15 3.33 -5.75
N TRP A 276 19.23 4.47 -5.13
CA TRP A 276 18.51 5.65 -5.60
C TRP A 276 19.14 6.33 -6.81
N ALA A 277 20.44 6.15 -7.03
CA ALA A 277 21.09 6.78 -8.18
C ALA A 277 20.70 6.11 -9.50
N ARG A 278 20.56 4.78 -9.49
CA ARG A 278 20.17 3.97 -10.67
C ARG A 278 20.96 4.28 -11.94
N ILE A 279 22.20 4.71 -11.80
CA ILE A 279 23.08 5.11 -12.91
C ILE A 279 24.49 4.63 -12.62
N ASP A 280 25.09 3.96 -13.63
CA ASP A 280 26.51 3.67 -13.61
C ASP A 280 27.31 4.94 -13.88
N MET A 281 28.01 5.40 -12.86
CA MET A 281 28.98 6.47 -13.00
C MET A 281 30.28 5.99 -12.36
N ASP A 282 31.13 5.36 -13.19
CA ASP A 282 32.45 4.89 -12.78
C ASP A 282 33.13 5.87 -11.83
N ASP A 283 33.40 5.43 -10.61
CA ASP A 283 34.22 6.04 -9.56
C ASP A 283 33.83 7.42 -9.00
N TYR A 284 32.86 8.14 -9.55
CA TYR A 284 32.67 9.57 -9.25
C TYR A 284 31.34 9.99 -8.62
N VAL A 285 30.30 9.18 -8.67
CA VAL A 285 29.04 9.52 -7.98
C VAL A 285 28.57 8.36 -7.15
N PRO A 286 28.61 8.55 -5.84
CA PRO A 286 28.05 7.57 -4.95
C PRO A 286 26.55 7.51 -5.12
N ALA A 287 26.06 6.34 -5.40
CA ALA A 287 24.65 6.07 -5.31
C ALA A 287 24.21 6.19 -3.85
N PRO A 288 23.23 7.04 -3.50
CA PRO A 288 22.66 6.95 -2.20
C PRO A 288 21.94 5.62 -2.07
N LEU A 289 22.46 4.79 -1.19
CA LEU A 289 21.85 3.54 -0.82
C LEU A 289 20.84 3.84 0.27
N ILE A 290 19.59 3.47 0.06
CA ILE A 290 18.56 3.53 1.08
C ILE A 290 18.43 2.14 1.68
N VAL A 291 18.51 2.08 3.00
CA VAL A 291 18.26 0.88 3.79
C VAL A 291 17.08 1.18 4.67
N ASP A 292 16.02 0.42 4.50
CA ASP A 292 14.85 0.43 5.34
C ASP A 292 14.78 -0.90 6.11
N GLY A 293 14.42 -0.84 7.39
CA GLY A 293 14.22 -2.01 8.23
C GLY A 293 13.10 -1.70 9.21
N ASP A 294 11.89 -2.05 8.83
CA ASP A 294 10.69 -1.79 9.63
C ASP A 294 10.13 -3.10 10.18
N GLU A 295 9.81 -3.11 11.47
CA GLU A 295 9.00 -4.16 12.10
C GLU A 295 7.78 -3.51 12.73
N TYR A 296 6.59 -4.02 12.42
CA TYR A 296 5.36 -3.50 12.98
C TYR A 296 4.34 -4.59 13.29
N TYR A 297 3.44 -4.28 14.21
CA TYR A 297 2.41 -5.15 14.73
C TYR A 297 1.03 -4.57 14.46
N GLU A 298 0.11 -5.43 14.03
CA GLU A 298 -1.29 -5.07 13.83
C GLU A 298 -2.18 -6.02 14.62
N GLU A 299 -3.05 -5.47 15.46
CA GLU A 299 -4.06 -6.22 16.18
C GLU A 299 -5.46 -5.81 15.71
N THR A 300 -6.33 -6.77 15.50
CA THR A 300 -7.74 -6.50 15.19
C THR A 300 -8.63 -7.30 16.12
N THR A 301 -9.63 -6.65 16.70
CA THR A 301 -10.71 -7.30 17.43
C THR A 301 -12.05 -6.81 16.90
N GLU A 302 -12.89 -7.73 16.47
CA GLU A 302 -14.23 -7.40 15.99
C GLU A 302 -15.26 -8.34 16.58
N LEU A 303 -16.33 -7.77 17.12
CA LEU A 303 -17.51 -8.49 17.57
C LEU A 303 -18.72 -8.07 16.74
N ARG A 304 -19.31 -9.01 16.01
CA ARG A 304 -20.54 -8.80 15.23
C ARG A 304 -21.70 -9.58 15.82
N LEU A 305 -22.82 -8.91 15.96
CA LEU A 305 -24.12 -9.53 16.26
C LEU A 305 -24.97 -9.43 15.01
N ILE A 306 -25.51 -10.55 14.54
CA ILE A 306 -26.22 -10.65 13.26
C ILE A 306 -27.58 -11.27 13.52
N SER A 307 -28.65 -10.57 13.21
CA SER A 307 -30.01 -11.08 13.36
C SER A 307 -30.30 -12.30 12.48
N LYS A 308 -31.28 -13.08 12.83
CA LYS A 308 -31.82 -14.07 11.89
C LYS A 308 -32.68 -13.39 10.82
N PRO A 309 -32.80 -14.00 9.63
CA PRO A 309 -33.64 -13.47 8.55
C PRO A 309 -35.07 -13.19 8.99
N GLY A 310 -35.63 -12.04 8.58
CA GLY A 310 -36.96 -11.63 8.98
C GLY A 310 -37.42 -10.33 8.31
N LYS A 311 -38.46 -9.72 8.86
CA LYS A 311 -38.94 -8.43 8.38
C LYS A 311 -38.00 -7.28 8.69
N PHE A 312 -37.25 -7.40 9.77
CA PHE A 312 -36.24 -6.47 10.21
C PHE A 312 -34.96 -7.26 10.48
N GLU A 313 -33.96 -7.05 9.63
CA GLU A 313 -32.66 -7.68 9.75
C GLU A 313 -31.63 -6.64 10.16
N TRP A 314 -30.66 -7.05 10.95
CA TRP A 314 -29.66 -6.11 11.43
C TRP A 314 -28.33 -6.81 11.68
N THR A 315 -27.27 -6.04 11.48
CA THR A 315 -25.91 -6.35 11.92
C THR A 315 -25.45 -5.19 12.78
N ILE A 316 -24.93 -5.47 13.96
CA ILE A 316 -24.32 -4.48 14.86
C ILE A 316 -22.93 -4.99 15.20
N GLY A 317 -21.94 -4.12 15.13
CA GLY A 317 -20.57 -4.50 15.40
C GLY A 317 -19.81 -3.47 16.24
N TYR A 318 -18.82 -4.00 16.95
CA TYR A 318 -17.74 -3.26 17.58
C TYR A 318 -16.45 -3.68 16.90
N TYR A 319 -15.62 -2.71 16.55
CA TYR A 319 -14.33 -2.92 15.90
C TYR A 319 -13.25 -2.12 16.61
N ASN A 320 -12.10 -2.74 16.83
CA ASN A 320 -10.90 -2.11 17.32
C ASN A 320 -9.71 -2.63 16.52
N TYR A 321 -8.92 -1.70 16.01
CA TYR A 321 -7.69 -1.95 15.28
C TYR A 321 -6.56 -1.18 15.94
N LYS A 322 -5.41 -1.82 16.11
CA LYS A 322 -4.19 -1.21 16.62
C LYS A 322 -3.04 -1.49 15.68
N PHE A 323 -2.26 -0.48 15.44
CA PHE A 323 -1.00 -0.52 14.74
C PHE A 323 0.08 0.01 15.67
N ASN A 324 1.20 -0.72 15.77
CA ASN A 324 2.37 -0.29 16.53
C ASN A 324 3.62 -0.63 15.72
N GLU A 325 4.48 0.35 15.51
CA GLU A 325 5.81 0.15 14.93
C GLU A 325 6.81 -0.14 16.05
N GLU A 326 7.71 -1.14 15.83
CA GLU A 326 8.71 -1.52 16.84
C GLU A 326 9.60 -0.32 17.19
N PRO A 327 9.87 -0.09 18.48
CA PRO A 327 10.75 0.98 18.90
C PRO A 327 12.14 0.88 18.27
N ASN A 328 12.63 2.01 17.77
CA ASN A 328 13.91 2.17 17.08
C ASN A 328 13.99 1.48 15.71
N SER A 329 12.86 1.24 15.05
CA SER A 329 12.86 0.89 13.64
C SER A 329 13.60 1.93 12.82
N ILE A 330 14.54 1.47 12.00
CA ILE A 330 15.27 2.33 11.08
C ILE A 330 14.39 2.51 9.84
N SER A 331 13.60 3.57 9.85
CA SER A 331 12.66 3.78 8.75
C SER A 331 13.34 4.23 7.46
N GLN A 332 14.51 4.85 7.53
CA GLN A 332 15.32 5.16 6.35
C GLN A 332 16.73 5.58 6.73
N THR A 333 17.73 4.95 6.13
CA THR A 333 19.12 5.40 6.24
C THR A 333 19.74 5.49 4.87
N GLN A 334 20.29 6.65 4.54
CA GLN A 334 20.95 6.92 3.26
C GLN A 334 22.44 7.04 3.45
N TYR A 335 23.20 6.24 2.71
CA TYR A 335 24.65 6.21 2.75
C TYR A 335 25.24 6.79 1.46
N ALA A 336 26.29 7.58 1.57
CA ALA A 336 27.12 7.97 0.43
C ALA A 336 28.35 7.06 0.34
N MET A 337 28.75 6.74 -0.89
CA MET A 337 29.91 5.86 -1.12
C MET A 337 31.24 6.60 -1.14
N ASP A 338 31.23 7.94 -1.27
CA ASP A 338 32.42 8.77 -1.42
C ASP A 338 32.38 10.00 -0.50
N GLN A 339 33.45 10.21 0.27
CA GLN A 339 33.58 11.31 1.20
C GLN A 339 33.74 12.65 0.48
N ASP A 340 34.53 12.72 -0.58
CA ASP A 340 34.79 13.96 -1.31
C ASP A 340 33.51 14.51 -1.93
N TRP A 341 32.64 13.61 -2.40
CA TRP A 341 31.32 13.97 -2.90
C TRP A 341 30.38 14.47 -1.79
N LEU A 342 30.36 13.80 -0.64
CA LEU A 342 29.55 14.22 0.51
C LEU A 342 30.01 15.63 0.95
N GLU A 343 31.32 15.85 1.07
CA GLU A 343 31.89 17.17 1.36
C GLU A 343 31.48 18.21 0.31
N TYR A 344 31.51 17.86 -0.98
CA TYR A 344 31.09 18.74 -2.06
C TYR A 344 29.62 19.13 -1.98
N VAL A 345 28.74 18.17 -1.75
CA VAL A 345 27.29 18.42 -1.57
C VAL A 345 27.02 19.29 -0.34
N MET A 346 27.74 19.04 0.74
CA MET A 346 27.66 19.80 1.98
C MET A 346 28.09 21.25 1.80
N LEU A 347 29.21 21.46 1.15
CA LEU A 347 29.73 22.78 0.84
C LEU A 347 28.77 23.61 -0.01
N TYR A 348 28.12 22.95 -0.96
CA TYR A 348 27.26 23.60 -1.91
C TYR A 348 25.84 23.83 -1.39
N ALA A 349 25.23 22.79 -0.78
CA ALA A 349 23.84 22.85 -0.31
C ALA A 349 23.65 23.64 1.00
N ALA A 350 24.65 23.61 1.88
CA ALA A 350 24.59 24.27 3.20
C ALA A 350 25.32 25.61 3.26
N GLY A 351 26.03 26.02 2.19
CA GLY A 351 26.85 27.22 2.18
C GLY A 351 28.02 27.17 3.21
N LEU A 352 28.46 25.97 3.55
CA LEU A 352 29.55 25.71 4.48
C LEU A 352 30.89 25.65 3.75
N GLY A 353 31.97 26.09 4.42
CA GLY A 353 33.32 25.95 3.92
C GLY A 353 33.91 24.55 4.19
N PRO A 354 34.97 24.13 3.46
CA PRO A 354 35.59 22.83 3.67
C PRO A 354 36.05 22.56 5.10
N ASP A 355 36.32 23.62 5.86
CA ASP A 355 36.79 23.55 7.25
C ASP A 355 35.63 23.51 8.28
N ASP A 356 34.39 23.68 7.86
CA ASP A 356 33.22 23.75 8.72
C ASP A 356 32.54 22.39 8.91
N TYR A 357 32.98 21.37 8.21
CA TYR A 357 32.37 20.05 8.21
C TYR A 357 33.23 19.00 8.93
N ASP A 358 32.71 18.43 9.99
CA ASP A 358 33.23 17.24 10.65
C ASP A 358 32.20 16.11 10.56
N ALA A 359 32.41 15.18 9.61
CA ALA A 359 31.54 14.04 9.40
C ALA A 359 31.33 13.19 10.67
N THR A 360 32.30 13.22 11.59
CA THR A 360 32.23 12.43 12.83
C THR A 360 31.40 13.14 13.92
N ALA A 361 31.22 14.44 13.83
CA ALA A 361 30.46 15.22 14.81
C ALA A 361 28.94 15.11 14.61
N TYR A 362 28.51 14.73 13.39
CA TYR A 362 27.09 14.66 13.02
C TYR A 362 26.57 13.23 12.86
N CYS A 363 27.36 12.26 13.26
CA CYS A 363 27.01 10.86 13.13
C CYS A 363 26.51 10.30 14.48
N PRO A 364 25.21 9.95 14.61
CA PRO A 364 24.74 9.21 15.77
C PRO A 364 25.47 7.86 15.89
N PRO A 365 25.41 7.18 17.05
CA PRO A 365 26.15 5.94 17.29
C PRO A 365 25.84 4.78 16.33
N PHE A 366 24.95 4.99 15.38
CA PHE A 366 24.51 3.99 14.37
C PHE A 366 25.26 4.08 13.04
N CYS A 367 26.13 5.06 12.84
CA CYS A 367 26.77 5.32 11.56
C CYS A 367 28.00 4.47 11.26
N GLU A 368 28.51 3.69 12.21
CA GLU A 368 29.66 2.85 11.97
C GLU A 368 29.30 1.61 11.16
N GLY A 369 29.60 1.66 9.84
CA GLY A 369 29.91 0.43 9.10
C GLY A 369 28.76 -0.51 8.80
N HIS A 370 27.54 -0.04 8.70
CA HIS A 370 26.45 -0.87 8.21
C HIS A 370 26.65 -1.17 6.71
N LEU A 371 26.61 -2.44 6.32
CA LEU A 371 26.77 -2.93 4.97
C LEU A 371 28.09 -2.57 4.24
N GLY A 372 29.10 -2.06 4.94
CA GLY A 372 30.42 -1.72 4.37
C GLY A 372 30.47 -0.35 3.69
N TYR A 373 29.46 0.48 3.83
CA TYR A 373 29.44 1.85 3.31
C TYR A 373 29.92 2.83 4.39
N PRO A 374 30.95 3.65 4.11
CA PRO A 374 31.61 4.42 5.15
C PRO A 374 30.97 5.76 5.50
N TYR A 375 30.06 6.28 4.67
CA TYR A 375 29.58 7.65 4.80
C TYR A 375 28.07 7.74 4.84
N PHE A 376 27.59 8.33 5.91
CA PHE A 376 26.18 8.55 6.18
C PHE A 376 25.81 10.02 5.97
N TYR A 377 24.71 10.32 5.32
CA TYR A 377 24.30 11.69 5.10
C TYR A 377 22.85 12.03 5.52
N TYR A 378 21.98 11.05 5.63
CA TYR A 378 20.60 11.23 6.09
C TYR A 378 20.09 9.95 6.74
N GLY A 379 19.28 10.10 7.77
CA GLY A 379 18.53 9.00 8.34
C GLY A 379 17.33 9.45 9.14
N SER A 380 16.45 8.54 9.33
CA SER A 380 15.33 8.68 10.25
C SER A 380 15.12 7.37 10.99
N TYR A 381 14.75 7.48 12.26
CA TYR A 381 14.27 6.36 13.03
C TYR A 381 13.02 6.76 13.81
N THR A 382 12.19 5.76 14.08
CA THR A 382 10.95 5.90 14.84
C THR A 382 11.17 5.37 16.25
N GLU A 383 10.93 6.20 17.26
CA GLU A 383 10.93 5.75 18.66
C GLU A 383 9.62 5.03 18.98
N TYR A 384 8.50 5.54 18.46
CA TYR A 384 7.20 4.90 18.42
C TYR A 384 6.32 5.52 17.35
N ASN A 385 5.46 4.69 16.78
CA ASN A 385 4.38 5.10 15.88
C ASN A 385 3.19 4.19 16.14
N GLU A 386 2.16 4.75 16.71
CA GLU A 386 0.98 4.05 17.18
C GLU A 386 -0.27 4.64 16.52
N GLN A 387 -1.19 3.78 16.13
CA GLN A 387 -2.52 4.19 15.67
C GLN A 387 -3.55 3.23 16.24
N GLU A 388 -4.64 3.76 16.79
CA GLU A 388 -5.79 2.98 17.23
C GLU A 388 -7.07 3.50 16.58
N GLU A 389 -7.80 2.63 15.89
CA GLU A 389 -9.16 2.91 15.41
C GLU A 389 -10.15 2.11 16.25
N THR A 390 -11.08 2.81 16.91
CA THR A 390 -12.23 2.21 17.60
C THR A 390 -13.50 2.64 16.91
N SER A 391 -14.41 1.71 16.65
CA SER A 391 -15.69 2.06 16.04
C SER A 391 -16.84 1.16 16.45
N MET A 392 -18.03 1.77 16.46
CA MET A 392 -19.32 1.10 16.55
C MET A 392 -20.04 1.25 15.22
N TYR A 393 -20.58 0.18 14.70
CA TYR A 393 -21.30 0.23 13.43
C TYR A 393 -22.57 -0.61 13.45
N GLY A 394 -23.49 -0.28 12.56
CA GLY A 394 -24.68 -1.07 12.34
C GLY A 394 -25.22 -0.92 10.93
N GLN A 395 -25.84 -1.98 10.43
CA GLN A 395 -26.66 -1.97 9.23
C GLN A 395 -28.01 -2.56 9.57
N PHE A 396 -29.06 -1.91 9.12
CA PHE A 396 -30.45 -2.24 9.39
C PHE A 396 -31.20 -2.33 8.08
N ASP A 397 -31.75 -3.52 7.78
CA ASP A 397 -32.53 -3.80 6.59
C ASP A 397 -33.99 -3.99 6.99
N TYR A 398 -34.86 -3.15 6.44
CA TYR A 398 -36.28 -3.22 6.67
C TYR A 398 -37.00 -3.71 5.41
N ASN A 399 -37.47 -4.95 5.45
CA ASN A 399 -38.31 -5.55 4.42
C ASN A 399 -39.73 -4.99 4.51
N VAL A 400 -40.00 -3.86 3.82
CA VAL A 400 -41.32 -3.20 3.81
C VAL A 400 -42.40 -4.17 3.38
N ASN A 401 -42.09 -4.93 2.31
CA ASN A 401 -42.88 -6.04 1.79
C ASN A 401 -41.95 -6.98 0.99
N ASP A 402 -42.46 -8.01 0.33
CA ASP A 402 -41.71 -9.00 -0.43
C ASP A 402 -40.91 -8.40 -1.62
N LYS A 403 -41.17 -7.14 -1.96
CA LYS A 403 -40.54 -6.45 -3.09
C LYS A 403 -39.61 -5.31 -2.71
N LEU A 404 -39.84 -4.63 -1.59
CA LEU A 404 -39.10 -3.43 -1.22
C LEU A 404 -38.35 -3.66 0.08
N THR A 405 -37.03 -3.50 0.02
CA THR A 405 -36.14 -3.45 1.18
C THR A 405 -35.50 -2.06 1.26
N LEU A 406 -35.50 -1.49 2.44
CA LEU A 406 -34.80 -0.25 2.78
C LEU A 406 -33.65 -0.56 3.72
N THR A 407 -32.47 -0.03 3.42
CA THR A 407 -31.24 -0.22 4.22
C THR A 407 -30.77 1.11 4.80
N LEU A 408 -30.42 1.09 6.09
CA LEU A 408 -29.70 2.15 6.78
C LEU A 408 -28.43 1.57 7.37
N GLY A 409 -27.28 2.13 7.02
CA GLY A 409 -25.99 1.83 7.61
C GLY A 409 -25.44 3.04 8.37
N ILE A 410 -24.74 2.79 9.45
CA ILE A 410 -24.07 3.80 10.27
C ILE A 410 -22.78 3.23 10.82
N ARG A 411 -21.71 4.01 10.83
CA ARG A 411 -20.46 3.77 11.54
C ARG A 411 -20.03 5.06 12.21
N ASP A 412 -19.84 5.00 13.50
CA ASP A 412 -19.23 6.02 14.32
C ASP A 412 -17.82 5.53 14.67
N TYR A 413 -16.80 6.33 14.40
CA TYR A 413 -15.42 5.94 14.62
C TYR A 413 -14.61 7.04 15.29
N GLU A 414 -13.59 6.62 16.01
CA GLU A 414 -12.53 7.45 16.55
C GLU A 414 -11.19 6.84 16.20
N ILE A 415 -10.27 7.67 15.69
CA ILE A 415 -8.89 7.30 15.39
C ILE A 415 -7.99 8.16 16.26
N GLU A 416 -7.16 7.51 17.03
CA GLU A 416 -6.10 8.13 17.82
C GLU A 416 -4.76 7.74 17.22
N ASP A 417 -3.84 8.69 17.09
CA ASP A 417 -2.50 8.44 16.60
C ASP A 417 -1.46 9.18 17.44
N ALA A 418 -0.33 8.53 17.69
CA ALA A 418 0.81 9.11 18.34
C ALA A 418 2.11 8.63 17.68
N SER A 419 3.04 9.54 17.46
CA SER A 419 4.32 9.18 16.87
C SER A 419 5.44 10.04 17.41
N LYS A 420 6.63 9.44 17.56
CA LYS A 420 7.86 10.14 17.84
C LYS A 420 8.95 9.61 16.93
N SER A 421 9.47 10.50 16.12
CA SER A 421 10.49 10.18 15.15
C SER A 421 11.63 11.20 15.20
N TYR A 422 12.80 10.73 14.79
CA TYR A 422 14.02 11.52 14.71
C TYR A 422 14.52 11.51 13.28
N GLN A 423 14.90 12.70 12.81
CA GLN A 423 15.55 12.88 11.53
C GLN A 423 16.90 13.53 11.76
N TYR A 424 17.94 13.04 11.13
CA TYR A 424 19.31 13.47 11.35
C TYR A 424 20.11 13.45 10.05
N GLY A 425 21.25 14.09 10.09
CA GLY A 425 22.11 14.23 8.92
C GLY A 425 22.14 15.66 8.37
N ILE A 426 22.75 15.79 7.21
CA ILE A 426 23.08 17.10 6.64
C ILE A 426 21.88 18.02 6.40
N PHE A 427 20.71 17.45 6.15
CA PHE A 427 19.50 18.23 5.86
C PHE A 427 18.88 18.87 7.12
N PHE A 428 19.25 18.40 8.28
CA PHE A 428 18.72 18.84 9.58
C PHE A 428 19.73 19.62 10.41
N MET A 429 20.87 19.99 9.83
CA MET A 429 21.86 20.84 10.48
C MET A 429 21.21 22.16 10.93
N GLY A 430 21.37 22.45 12.23
CA GLY A 430 20.74 23.61 12.85
C GLY A 430 19.37 23.33 13.47
N SER A 431 18.83 22.13 13.34
CA SER A 431 17.70 21.66 14.16
C SER A 431 18.11 21.57 15.64
N THR A 432 17.14 21.76 16.52
CA THR A 432 17.39 21.90 17.96
C THR A 432 16.93 20.69 18.79
N GLY A 433 16.60 19.59 18.13
CA GLY A 433 16.08 18.39 18.79
C GLY A 433 14.71 18.57 19.43
N CYS A 434 14.18 17.54 20.09
CA CYS A 434 12.89 17.60 20.80
C CYS A 434 12.87 18.61 21.94
N ASP A 435 14.00 18.83 22.61
CA ASP A 435 14.11 19.69 23.81
C ASP A 435 14.47 21.13 23.45
N GLY A 436 14.69 21.45 22.18
CA GLY A 436 15.11 22.78 21.73
C GLY A 436 16.56 23.15 22.12
N ASN A 437 17.36 22.20 22.54
CA ASN A 437 18.72 22.43 23.06
C ASN A 437 19.81 21.56 22.42
N ASP A 438 19.46 20.69 21.50
CA ASP A 438 20.40 19.80 20.80
C ASP A 438 20.85 20.40 19.46
N PRO A 439 22.09 20.93 19.37
CA PRO A 439 22.61 21.50 18.15
C PRO A 439 23.19 20.46 17.17
N SER A 440 23.05 19.16 17.47
CA SER A 440 23.71 18.07 16.70
C SER A 440 23.18 17.86 15.29
N GLY A 441 22.18 18.64 14.83
CA GLY A 441 21.54 18.44 13.55
C GLY A 441 20.49 17.33 13.54
N THR A 442 20.07 16.90 14.73
CA THR A 442 18.95 15.98 14.91
C THR A 442 17.66 16.78 15.04
N ASP A 443 16.71 16.53 14.18
CA ASP A 443 15.34 17.02 14.36
C ASP A 443 14.49 15.93 14.99
N CYS A 444 13.62 16.33 15.91
CA CYS A 444 12.72 15.43 16.60
C CYS A 444 11.28 15.88 16.41
N SER A 445 10.46 14.94 16.09
CA SER A 445 9.02 15.12 15.93
C SER A 445 8.28 14.23 16.92
N GLU A 446 7.59 14.85 17.89
CA GLU A 446 6.66 14.16 18.77
C GLU A 446 5.27 14.75 18.56
N LEU A 447 4.33 13.93 18.13
CA LEU A 447 2.99 14.33 17.72
C LEU A 447 1.97 13.32 18.22
N SER A 448 0.83 13.82 18.62
CA SER A 448 -0.35 13.02 18.89
C SER A 448 -1.59 13.75 18.39
N GLY A 449 -2.60 13.02 18.02
CA GLY A 449 -3.86 13.58 17.58
C GLY A 449 -4.98 12.57 17.59
N SER A 450 -6.19 13.07 17.44
CA SER A 450 -7.37 12.23 17.28
C SER A 450 -8.32 12.87 16.27
N GLU A 451 -9.09 12.03 15.61
CA GLU A 451 -10.22 12.43 14.79
C GLU A 451 -11.38 11.47 15.00
N SER A 452 -12.60 11.97 14.93
CA SER A 452 -13.82 11.17 15.03
C SER A 452 -14.86 11.68 14.06
N ASP A 453 -15.61 10.77 13.46
CA ASP A 453 -16.71 11.13 12.58
C ASP A 453 -17.73 9.97 12.45
N THR A 454 -18.87 10.26 11.80
CA THR A 454 -19.94 9.30 11.57
C THR A 454 -20.19 9.15 10.07
N ARG A 455 -20.14 7.92 9.56
CA ARG A 455 -20.41 7.59 8.15
C ARG A 455 -21.76 6.92 8.01
N MET A 456 -22.48 7.29 6.97
CA MET A 456 -23.84 6.82 6.72
C MET A 456 -23.91 6.09 5.37
N LYS A 457 -24.87 5.14 5.33
CA LYS A 457 -25.26 4.47 4.09
C LYS A 457 -26.80 4.41 4.04
N TYR A 458 -27.35 4.76 2.90
CA TYR A 458 -28.77 4.64 2.59
C TYR A 458 -28.91 3.79 1.33
N ALA A 459 -29.78 2.80 1.36
CA ALA A 459 -30.10 2.04 0.16
C ALA A 459 -31.57 1.65 0.09
N ALA A 460 -32.05 1.50 -1.13
CA ALA A 460 -33.36 0.94 -1.42
C ALA A 460 -33.22 -0.09 -2.54
N SER A 461 -33.80 -1.26 -2.37
CA SER A 461 -33.85 -2.33 -3.37
C SER A 461 -35.31 -2.69 -3.63
N TYR A 462 -35.72 -2.61 -4.91
CA TYR A 462 -37.08 -2.93 -5.35
C TYR A 462 -37.07 -4.08 -6.36
N ARG A 463 -37.62 -5.21 -5.96
CA ARG A 463 -37.81 -6.39 -6.80
C ARG A 463 -39.09 -6.21 -7.64
N VAL A 464 -38.95 -5.86 -8.90
CA VAL A 464 -40.05 -5.68 -9.83
C VAL A 464 -40.78 -7.03 -10.03
N ASN A 465 -40.00 -8.08 -10.28
CA ASN A 465 -40.42 -9.48 -10.39
C ASN A 465 -39.23 -10.39 -9.96
N GLU A 466 -39.33 -11.71 -10.19
CA GLU A 466 -38.28 -12.67 -9.80
C GLU A 466 -36.95 -12.47 -10.54
N ASP A 467 -37.02 -11.86 -11.74
CA ASP A 467 -35.88 -11.70 -12.65
C ASP A 467 -35.31 -10.26 -12.65
N LEU A 468 -36.01 -9.28 -12.11
CA LEU A 468 -35.63 -7.88 -12.26
C LEU A 468 -35.66 -7.14 -10.90
N THR A 469 -34.53 -6.58 -10.52
CA THR A 469 -34.35 -5.75 -9.34
C THR A 469 -33.80 -4.38 -9.72
N LEU A 470 -34.38 -3.33 -9.19
CA LEU A 470 -33.87 -1.96 -9.24
C LEU A 470 -33.29 -1.63 -7.87
N TYR A 471 -32.18 -0.86 -7.84
CA TYR A 471 -31.63 -0.37 -6.58
C TYR A 471 -31.09 1.04 -6.69
N ALA A 472 -31.05 1.71 -5.55
CA ALA A 472 -30.37 2.97 -5.34
C ALA A 472 -29.57 2.89 -4.05
N THR A 473 -28.38 3.46 -4.03
CA THR A 473 -27.50 3.48 -2.86
C THR A 473 -26.77 4.82 -2.78
N GLN A 474 -26.66 5.36 -1.57
CA GLN A 474 -25.72 6.43 -1.23
C GLN A 474 -24.89 5.94 -0.05
N ALA A 475 -23.58 5.99 -0.18
CA ALA A 475 -22.65 5.51 0.83
C ALA A 475 -21.37 6.34 0.86
N ALA A 476 -20.85 6.55 2.06
CA ALA A 476 -19.58 7.25 2.27
C ALA A 476 -18.48 6.29 2.74
N GLY A 477 -17.25 6.59 2.36
CA GLY A 477 -16.03 5.94 2.83
C GLY A 477 -14.96 6.99 3.12
N TYR A 478 -13.94 6.62 3.88
CA TYR A 478 -12.87 7.52 4.31
C TYR A 478 -11.51 6.83 4.30
N ARG A 479 -10.45 7.65 4.19
CA ARG A 479 -9.08 7.25 4.53
C ARG A 479 -8.63 8.06 5.73
N PRO A 480 -7.94 7.45 6.71
CA PRO A 480 -7.43 8.15 7.87
C PRO A 480 -6.48 9.28 7.51
N GLY A 481 -6.52 10.35 8.27
CA GLY A 481 -5.47 11.32 8.37
C GLY A 481 -4.24 10.76 9.08
N GLY A 482 -3.28 11.62 9.40
CA GLY A 482 -2.10 11.19 10.12
C GLY A 482 -1.11 12.32 10.40
N ASN A 483 -0.06 11.96 11.13
CA ASN A 483 1.05 12.81 11.45
C ASN A 483 2.16 12.68 10.39
N GLN A 484 3.00 13.71 10.28
CA GLN A 484 4.17 13.68 9.43
C GLN A 484 5.32 14.49 10.03
N ALA A 485 6.53 14.10 9.63
CA ALA A 485 7.75 14.75 10.06
C ALA A 485 7.80 16.24 9.66
N PRO A 486 8.52 17.11 10.38
CA PRO A 486 8.65 18.51 10.03
C PRO A 486 9.38 18.70 8.69
N LEU A 487 9.19 19.86 8.08
CA LEU A 487 10.02 20.27 6.96
C LEU A 487 11.45 20.54 7.42
N PRO A 488 12.45 20.11 6.64
CA PRO A 488 13.83 20.43 6.95
C PRO A 488 14.10 21.95 6.97
N PRO A 489 15.11 22.42 7.71
CA PRO A 489 15.41 23.86 7.80
C PRO A 489 15.63 24.56 6.46
N PHE A 490 16.17 23.86 5.47
CA PHE A 490 16.38 24.44 4.13
C PHE A 490 15.08 24.77 3.37
N CYS A 491 13.96 24.13 3.75
CA CYS A 491 12.64 24.48 3.22
C CYS A 491 12.04 25.77 3.81
N SER A 492 12.72 26.40 4.78
CA SER A 492 12.22 27.62 5.45
C SER A 492 12.02 28.81 4.50
N SER A 493 12.75 28.86 3.39
CA SER A 493 12.64 29.89 2.36
C SER A 493 11.61 29.58 1.27
N ASP A 494 11.06 28.38 1.26
CA ASP A 494 10.04 27.98 0.29
C ASP A 494 8.65 28.42 0.78
N GLU A 495 8.13 29.53 0.19
CA GLU A 495 6.86 30.11 0.59
C GLU A 495 5.68 29.14 0.38
N ALA A 496 5.71 28.34 -0.69
CA ALA A 496 4.67 27.37 -0.99
C ALA A 496 4.67 26.21 0.01
N ALA A 497 5.86 25.69 0.35
CA ALA A 497 6.01 24.67 1.39
C ALA A 497 5.51 25.18 2.75
N GLN A 498 5.92 26.39 3.15
CA GLN A 498 5.53 26.98 4.44
C GLN A 498 4.04 27.29 4.52
N ALA A 499 3.39 27.64 3.41
CA ALA A 499 1.97 27.98 3.38
C ALA A 499 1.05 26.75 3.46
N ASN A 500 1.48 25.63 2.93
CA ASN A 500 0.64 24.43 2.77
C ASN A 500 1.00 23.29 3.72
N PHE A 501 2.18 23.30 4.30
CA PHE A 501 2.62 22.26 5.20
C PHE A 501 1.87 22.32 6.54
N SER A 502 1.38 21.16 6.97
CA SER A 502 0.88 20.93 8.31
C SER A 502 1.51 19.67 8.88
N ARG A 503 1.86 19.67 10.16
CA ARG A 503 2.37 18.49 10.88
C ARG A 503 1.35 17.36 10.95
N ARG A 504 0.08 17.68 10.71
CA ARG A 504 -1.04 16.74 10.63
C ARG A 504 -1.88 17.05 9.39
N PHE A 505 -2.26 16.02 8.65
CA PHE A 505 -3.28 16.06 7.62
C PHE A 505 -4.52 15.28 8.07
N ASN A 506 -5.69 15.71 7.62
CA ASN A 506 -6.97 15.12 8.04
C ASN A 506 -7.37 13.94 7.15
N SER A 507 -8.35 13.16 7.59
CA SER A 507 -9.05 12.19 6.74
C SER A 507 -9.60 12.84 5.48
N ASP A 508 -9.62 12.09 4.39
CA ASP A 508 -10.42 12.41 3.20
C ASP A 508 -11.67 11.51 3.11
N GLU A 509 -12.64 11.96 2.35
CA GLU A 509 -13.93 11.29 2.23
C GLU A 509 -14.38 11.18 0.79
N ALA A 510 -14.87 10.00 0.39
CA ALA A 510 -15.60 9.84 -0.87
C ALA A 510 -17.04 9.40 -0.59
N GLU A 511 -17.99 10.16 -1.13
CA GLU A 511 -19.41 9.80 -1.16
C GLU A 511 -19.78 9.31 -2.55
N THR A 512 -20.49 8.20 -2.62
CA THR A 512 -20.95 7.63 -3.90
C THR A 512 -22.45 7.47 -3.90
N THR A 513 -23.10 7.99 -4.95
CA THR A 513 -24.51 7.76 -5.27
C THR A 513 -24.62 6.80 -6.46
N GLU A 514 -25.40 5.76 -6.32
CA GLU A 514 -25.59 4.73 -7.36
C GLU A 514 -27.05 4.47 -7.66
N PHE A 515 -27.33 4.22 -8.95
CA PHE A 515 -28.60 3.70 -9.40
C PHE A 515 -28.34 2.50 -10.34
N GLY A 516 -28.97 1.39 -10.06
CA GLY A 516 -28.69 0.21 -10.87
C GLY A 516 -29.89 -0.71 -11.10
N VAL A 517 -29.70 -1.55 -12.12
CA VAL A 517 -30.63 -2.58 -12.56
C VAL A 517 -29.91 -3.91 -12.58
N LYS A 518 -30.46 -4.92 -11.92
CA LYS A 518 -30.02 -6.31 -11.98
C LYS A 518 -31.10 -7.14 -12.62
N ALA A 519 -30.74 -7.79 -13.73
CA ALA A 519 -31.66 -8.69 -14.44
C ALA A 519 -31.06 -10.09 -14.50
N ARG A 520 -31.90 -11.10 -14.35
CA ARG A 520 -31.52 -12.51 -14.41
C ARG A 520 -32.61 -13.30 -15.15
N GLY A 521 -32.25 -14.05 -16.16
CA GLY A 521 -33.11 -15.00 -16.82
C GLY A 521 -32.52 -16.41 -16.73
N ASP A 522 -33.15 -17.38 -17.40
CA ASP A 522 -32.72 -18.78 -17.37
C ASP A 522 -31.30 -18.97 -17.89
N ASN A 523 -30.87 -18.15 -18.84
CA ASN A 523 -29.59 -18.28 -19.52
C ASN A 523 -28.78 -16.98 -19.56
N TYR A 524 -29.17 -15.92 -18.83
CA TYR A 524 -28.41 -14.68 -18.78
C TYR A 524 -28.46 -14.03 -17.41
N THR A 525 -27.42 -13.25 -17.10
CA THR A 525 -27.40 -12.23 -16.07
C THR A 525 -26.94 -10.92 -16.67
N ALA A 526 -27.54 -9.82 -16.23
CA ALA A 526 -27.16 -8.48 -16.69
C ALA A 526 -27.24 -7.50 -15.52
N ASN A 527 -26.20 -6.70 -15.35
CA ASN A 527 -26.15 -5.61 -14.39
C ASN A 527 -25.76 -4.33 -15.14
N VAL A 528 -26.48 -3.26 -14.85
CA VAL A 528 -26.14 -1.91 -15.34
C VAL A 528 -26.25 -0.96 -14.16
N THR A 529 -25.20 -0.18 -13.92
CA THR A 529 -25.12 0.77 -12.81
C THR A 529 -24.65 2.12 -13.34
N TYR A 530 -25.37 3.18 -13.00
CA TYR A 530 -24.86 4.54 -13.03
C TYR A 530 -24.29 4.87 -11.65
N PHE A 531 -23.15 5.52 -11.63
CA PHE A 531 -22.52 5.99 -10.39
C PHE A 531 -22.06 7.46 -10.53
N ASP A 532 -22.05 8.12 -9.40
CA ASP A 532 -21.56 9.46 -9.20
C ASP A 532 -20.78 9.48 -7.89
N VAL A 533 -19.53 9.95 -7.91
CA VAL A 533 -18.61 9.96 -6.77
C VAL A 533 -18.08 11.36 -6.56
N ASP A 534 -18.29 11.88 -5.36
CA ASP A 534 -17.68 13.11 -4.85
C ASP A 534 -16.58 12.74 -3.87
N TRP A 535 -15.35 13.18 -4.10
CA TRP A 535 -14.20 12.94 -3.24
C TRP A 535 -13.61 14.26 -2.77
N ASP A 536 -13.74 14.50 -1.46
CA ASP A 536 -13.37 15.75 -0.80
C ASP A 536 -12.13 15.60 0.08
N GLY A 537 -11.34 16.69 0.17
CA GLY A 537 -10.18 16.77 1.03
C GLY A 537 -9.07 15.77 0.70
N ILE A 538 -8.91 15.43 -0.57
CA ILE A 538 -8.01 14.36 -1.04
C ILE A 538 -6.64 14.49 -0.41
N ILE A 539 -6.17 13.42 0.25
CA ILE A 539 -4.80 13.33 0.74
C ILE A 539 -3.88 13.11 -0.46
N ILE A 540 -3.08 14.13 -0.77
CA ILE A 540 -2.10 14.09 -1.86
C ILE A 540 -0.70 14.35 -1.32
N GLN A 541 0.29 13.73 -1.94
CA GLN A 541 1.69 14.00 -1.68
C GLN A 541 2.21 15.00 -2.69
N VAL A 542 2.88 16.03 -2.21
CA VAL A 542 3.48 17.08 -3.03
C VAL A 542 4.97 17.19 -2.79
N THR A 543 5.66 17.67 -3.81
CA THR A 543 7.08 18.00 -3.76
C THR A 543 7.24 19.48 -4.07
N PRO A 544 7.34 20.36 -3.05
CA PRO A 544 7.52 21.80 -3.26
C PRO A 544 8.91 22.13 -3.85
N GLY A 545 9.18 23.39 -4.10
CA GLY A 545 10.44 23.86 -4.68
C GLY A 545 11.68 23.48 -3.89
N CYS A 546 11.58 23.37 -2.56
CA CYS A 546 12.67 22.86 -1.71
C CYS A 546 12.91 21.34 -1.86
N GLY A 547 12.02 20.64 -2.53
CA GLY A 547 12.19 19.21 -2.85
C GLY A 547 11.77 18.23 -1.79
N TRP A 548 11.36 18.66 -0.60
CA TRP A 548 10.95 17.76 0.47
C TRP A 548 9.48 17.38 0.36
N ARG A 549 9.19 16.09 0.28
CA ARG A 549 7.82 15.59 0.11
C ARG A 549 7.02 15.66 1.40
N TYR A 550 5.76 16.06 1.30
CA TYR A 550 4.81 16.00 2.40
C TYR A 550 3.39 15.74 1.89
N ASN A 551 2.53 15.27 2.80
CA ASN A 551 1.11 15.07 2.52
C ASN A 551 0.31 16.30 2.94
N PHE A 552 -0.73 16.64 2.18
CA PHE A 552 -1.72 17.63 2.59
C PHE A 552 -3.08 17.30 1.99
N ASN A 553 -4.13 17.88 2.56
CA ASN A 553 -5.47 17.75 2.03
C ASN A 553 -5.67 18.78 0.91
N GLY A 554 -5.63 18.34 -0.33
CA GLY A 554 -5.64 19.21 -1.50
C GLY A 554 -6.72 18.89 -2.51
N GLY A 555 -7.80 19.67 -2.49
CA GLY A 555 -8.77 19.67 -3.57
C GLY A 555 -9.88 18.62 -3.47
N LYS A 556 -10.57 18.48 -4.60
CA LYS A 556 -11.72 17.58 -4.79
C LYS A 556 -11.57 16.83 -6.10
N ALA A 557 -12.19 15.66 -6.18
CA ALA A 557 -12.39 14.96 -7.44
C ALA A 557 -13.84 14.50 -7.57
N GLU A 558 -14.36 14.62 -8.77
CA GLU A 558 -15.69 14.13 -9.13
C GLU A 558 -15.54 13.08 -10.23
N THR A 559 -16.20 11.94 -10.07
CA THR A 559 -16.19 10.88 -11.08
C THR A 559 -17.58 10.34 -11.28
N SER A 560 -18.06 10.33 -12.51
CA SER A 560 -19.36 9.76 -12.85
C SER A 560 -19.32 8.88 -14.09
N GLY A 561 -20.19 7.88 -14.15
CA GLY A 561 -20.18 6.98 -15.27
C GLY A 561 -21.16 5.82 -15.20
N TRP A 562 -20.96 4.89 -16.12
CA TRP A 562 -21.75 3.67 -16.25
C TRP A 562 -20.84 2.45 -16.17
N GLU A 563 -21.29 1.46 -15.43
CA GLU A 563 -20.72 0.12 -15.39
C GLU A 563 -21.76 -0.87 -15.87
N PHE A 564 -21.31 -1.88 -16.60
CA PHE A 564 -22.21 -2.95 -17.06
C PHE A 564 -21.47 -4.27 -17.11
N ASP A 565 -22.16 -5.32 -16.71
CA ASP A 565 -21.74 -6.69 -16.87
C ASP A 565 -22.90 -7.54 -17.41
N PHE A 566 -22.58 -8.43 -18.33
CA PHE A 566 -23.52 -9.30 -18.99
C PHE A 566 -22.90 -10.67 -19.22
N THR A 567 -23.56 -11.70 -18.72
CA THR A 567 -23.20 -13.10 -18.98
C THR A 567 -24.35 -13.77 -19.67
N TYR A 568 -24.08 -14.49 -20.76
CA TYR A 568 -25.05 -15.25 -21.52
C TYR A 568 -24.59 -16.69 -21.76
N ALA A 569 -25.30 -17.67 -21.21
CA ALA A 569 -25.07 -19.07 -21.49
C ALA A 569 -25.74 -19.43 -22.83
N VAL A 570 -24.93 -19.59 -23.88
CA VAL A 570 -25.42 -19.99 -25.20
C VAL A 570 -25.94 -21.43 -25.14
N ASN A 571 -25.25 -22.29 -24.40
CA ASN A 571 -25.62 -23.66 -24.06
C ASN A 571 -24.79 -24.15 -22.89
N ASP A 572 -24.93 -25.42 -22.48
CA ASP A 572 -24.22 -26.00 -21.32
C ASP A 572 -22.68 -25.99 -21.42
N SER A 573 -22.14 -25.72 -22.60
CA SER A 573 -20.68 -25.76 -22.85
C SER A 573 -20.09 -24.41 -23.26
N VAL A 574 -20.91 -23.41 -23.56
CA VAL A 574 -20.48 -22.12 -24.08
C VAL A 574 -21.18 -20.99 -23.34
N SER A 575 -20.41 -20.12 -22.71
CA SER A 575 -20.87 -18.84 -22.18
C SER A 575 -20.16 -17.66 -22.86
N LEU A 576 -20.83 -16.54 -22.90
CA LEU A 576 -20.30 -15.26 -23.36
C LEU A 576 -20.38 -14.30 -22.19
N ASP A 577 -19.24 -13.77 -21.81
CA ASP A 577 -19.12 -12.81 -20.72
C ASP A 577 -18.65 -11.48 -21.31
N PHE A 578 -19.34 -10.40 -20.96
CA PHE A 578 -19.03 -9.06 -21.40
C PHE A 578 -19.13 -8.09 -20.22
N ALA A 579 -18.04 -7.38 -19.93
CA ALA A 579 -18.00 -6.36 -18.90
C ALA A 579 -17.32 -5.10 -19.44
N GLY A 580 -17.79 -3.93 -19.00
CA GLY A 580 -17.21 -2.66 -19.40
C GLY A 580 -17.68 -1.51 -18.55
N SER A 581 -16.99 -0.40 -18.70
CA SER A 581 -17.33 0.86 -18.05
C SER A 581 -17.02 2.05 -18.95
N THR A 582 -17.73 3.14 -18.72
CA THR A 582 -17.40 4.45 -19.24
C THR A 582 -17.52 5.46 -18.10
N MET A 583 -16.55 6.35 -17.99
CA MET A 583 -16.54 7.34 -16.92
C MET A 583 -15.89 8.65 -17.37
N THR A 584 -16.28 9.72 -16.69
CA THR A 584 -15.63 11.01 -16.72
C THR A 584 -15.11 11.27 -15.30
N ALA A 585 -13.85 11.68 -15.18
CA ALA A 585 -13.23 12.05 -13.92
C ALA A 585 -12.64 13.45 -14.06
N GLU A 586 -12.97 14.31 -13.10
CA GLU A 586 -12.46 15.68 -13.04
C GLU A 586 -11.86 15.93 -11.66
N THR A 587 -10.73 16.61 -11.62
CA THR A 587 -10.08 17.03 -10.38
C THR A 587 -10.02 18.53 -10.32
N SER A 588 -10.36 19.11 -9.18
CA SER A 588 -10.17 20.51 -8.87
C SER A 588 -9.20 20.66 -7.71
N ILE A 589 -7.93 20.56 -8.03
CA ILE A 589 -6.84 20.77 -7.06
C ILE A 589 -6.43 22.24 -7.19
N ASP A 590 -6.44 22.96 -6.08
CA ASP A 590 -5.93 24.34 -6.06
C ASP A 590 -4.40 24.30 -6.01
N ILE A 591 -3.80 24.16 -7.20
CA ILE A 591 -2.34 24.11 -7.39
C ILE A 591 -1.73 25.52 -7.41
N ALA A 592 -2.54 26.57 -7.40
CA ALA A 592 -2.04 27.96 -7.52
C ALA A 592 -1.18 28.39 -6.31
N SER A 593 -1.13 27.56 -5.28
CA SER A 593 -0.32 27.74 -4.07
C SER A 593 0.87 26.76 -3.94
N LEU A 594 1.09 25.91 -4.95
CA LEU A 594 2.19 24.91 -4.94
C LEU A 594 3.36 25.34 -5.85
#